data_fd6e35b3ffce7a78ccd1c8809fd94ab6
#
_entry.id   fd6e35b3ffce7a78ccd1c8809fd94ab6
#
_cell.length_a   1.000
_cell.length_b   1.000
_cell.length_c   1.000
_cell.angle_alpha   90.00
_cell.angle_beta   90.00
_cell.angle_gamma   90.00
#
_symmetry.space_group_name_H-M   'P 1'
#
loop_
_entity.id
_entity.type
_entity.pdbx_description
1 polymer ?
#
loop_
_entity_poly.entity_id
_entity_poly.type
_entity_poly.pdbx_seq_one_letter_code
_entity_poly.pdbx_strand_id
1 'polypeptide(L)'
;MSNYLLIERTFEFAVRITKLCTYLDTQFGTPRLLSSQLFRSGTSVAANLEESRAGQSIKDFIHKQEIALKEARETRYWLKLLIKSELIEEQKIKPLLDESEELIKILAKSIITNKKKLPNKEDKIKST
;
A
#
# COMPACT_ATOMS: atom_id res chain seq x y z
N MET A 1 11.35 -9.23 5.82
CA MET A 1 11.78 -8.11 4.95
C MET A 1 12.08 -6.89 5.82
N SER A 2 13.20 -6.23 5.59
CA SER A 2 13.55 -5.03 6.33
C SER A 2 12.62 -3.86 5.96
N ASN A 3 12.53 -2.88 6.85
CA ASN A 3 11.73 -1.68 6.57
C ASN A 3 12.22 -0.94 5.34
N TYR A 4 13.54 -0.90 5.15
CA TYR A 4 14.12 -0.26 3.97
C TYR A 4 13.67 -0.95 2.68
N LEU A 5 13.74 -2.28 2.64
CA LEU A 5 13.31 -3.04 1.45
C LEU A 5 11.82 -2.87 1.18
N LEU A 6 11.02 -2.80 2.24
CA LEU A 6 9.58 -2.59 2.09
C LEU A 6 9.29 -1.19 1.52
N ILE A 7 10.00 -0.17 1.96
CA ILE A 7 9.85 1.18 1.42
C ILE A 7 10.21 1.19 -0.06
N GLU A 8 11.32 0.57 -0.44
CA GLU A 8 11.73 0.49 -1.85
C GLU A 8 10.70 -0.29 -2.70
N ARG A 9 10.20 -1.40 -2.18
CA ARG A 9 9.23 -2.23 -2.90
C ARG A 9 7.91 -1.50 -3.12
N THR A 10 7.43 -0.77 -2.11
CA THR A 10 6.20 0.02 -2.26
C THR A 10 6.40 1.22 -3.18
N PHE A 11 7.60 1.79 -3.22
CA PHE A 11 7.91 2.84 -4.19
C PHE A 11 7.86 2.30 -5.62
N GLU A 12 8.44 1.12 -5.87
CA GLU A 12 8.36 0.49 -7.19
C GLU A 12 6.91 0.19 -7.58
N PHE A 13 6.11 -0.23 -6.61
CA PHE A 13 4.68 -0.42 -6.83
C PHE A 13 4.01 0.89 -7.25
N ALA A 14 4.32 2.00 -6.56
CA ALA A 14 3.79 3.31 -6.89
C ALA A 14 4.18 3.73 -8.32
N VAL A 15 5.42 3.45 -8.74
CA VAL A 15 5.86 3.73 -10.11
C VAL A 15 5.02 2.95 -11.12
N ARG A 16 4.81 1.66 -10.86
CA ARG A 16 4.01 0.81 -11.75
C ARG A 16 2.55 1.26 -11.81
N ILE A 17 2.00 1.64 -10.67
CA ILE A 17 0.63 2.21 -10.62
C ILE A 17 0.56 3.49 -11.45
N THR A 18 1.55 4.36 -11.31
CA THR A 18 1.60 5.61 -12.08
C THR A 18 1.60 5.35 -13.58
N LYS A 19 2.39 4.36 -14.02
CA LYS A 19 2.45 3.98 -15.43
C LYS A 19 1.11 3.42 -15.91
N LEU A 20 0.47 2.59 -15.10
CA LEU A 20 -0.86 2.07 -15.43
C LEU A 20 -1.88 3.20 -15.55
N CYS A 21 -1.84 4.15 -14.62
CA CYS A 21 -2.78 5.29 -14.65
C CYS A 21 -2.56 6.16 -15.88
N THR A 22 -1.30 6.34 -16.29
CA THR A 22 -1.00 7.06 -17.54
C THR A 22 -1.67 6.36 -18.72
N TYR A 23 -1.63 5.03 -18.76
CA TYR A 23 -2.32 4.27 -19.79
C TYR A 23 -3.84 4.41 -19.69
N LEU A 24 -4.39 4.29 -18.46
CA LEU A 24 -5.84 4.41 -18.25
C LEU A 24 -6.36 5.78 -18.69
N ASP A 25 -5.57 6.82 -18.50
CA ASP A 25 -5.96 8.18 -18.90
C ASP A 25 -6.08 8.34 -20.41
N THR A 26 -5.47 7.45 -21.19
CA THR A 26 -5.62 7.44 -22.66
C THR A 26 -6.88 6.72 -23.10
N GLN A 27 -7.54 5.99 -22.20
CA GLN A 27 -8.74 5.22 -22.52
C GLN A 27 -9.97 6.13 -22.41
N PHE A 28 -10.92 5.90 -23.31
CA PHE A 28 -12.16 6.66 -23.30
C PHE A 28 -13.12 6.06 -22.27
N GLY A 29 -13.76 6.94 -21.49
CA GLY A 29 -14.85 6.51 -20.59
C GLY A 29 -14.40 6.10 -19.20
N THR A 30 -15.00 5.02 -18.69
CA THR A 30 -14.89 4.61 -17.29
C THR A 30 -13.47 4.33 -16.79
N PRO A 31 -12.56 3.70 -17.57
CA PRO A 31 -11.19 3.49 -17.08
C PRO A 31 -10.50 4.79 -16.66
N ARG A 32 -10.77 5.85 -17.39
CA ARG A 32 -10.21 7.17 -17.09
C ARG A 32 -10.75 7.71 -15.77
N LEU A 33 -12.03 7.44 -15.45
CA LEU A 33 -12.62 7.86 -14.19
C LEU A 33 -12.01 7.14 -13.00
N LEU A 34 -11.67 5.86 -13.16
CA LEU A 34 -11.07 5.06 -12.10
C LEU A 34 -9.59 5.38 -11.87
N SER A 35 -8.93 5.94 -12.86
CA SER A 35 -7.50 6.24 -12.82
C SER A 35 -7.12 7.11 -11.62
N SER A 36 -7.89 8.17 -11.34
CA SER A 36 -7.56 9.07 -10.23
C SER A 36 -7.63 8.38 -8.86
N GLN A 37 -8.61 7.49 -8.67
CA GLN A 37 -8.75 6.74 -7.41
C GLN A 37 -7.60 5.75 -7.25
N LEU A 38 -7.26 5.06 -8.32
CA LEU A 38 -6.16 4.10 -8.33
C LEU A 38 -4.82 4.80 -8.07
N PHE A 39 -4.58 5.93 -8.73
CA PHE A 39 -3.36 6.72 -8.55
C PHE A 39 -3.23 7.17 -7.09
N ARG A 40 -4.27 7.74 -6.54
CA ARG A 40 -4.26 8.23 -5.16
C ARG A 40 -3.93 7.11 -4.18
N SER A 41 -4.66 5.99 -4.25
CA SER A 41 -4.46 4.90 -3.29
C SER A 41 -3.13 4.20 -3.48
N GLY A 42 -2.75 3.92 -4.72
CA GLY A 42 -1.52 3.17 -5.01
C GLY A 42 -0.26 3.93 -4.65
N THR A 43 -0.24 5.25 -4.86
CA THR A 43 0.92 6.07 -4.49
C THR A 43 0.95 6.35 -2.98
N SER A 44 -0.21 6.36 -2.33
CA SER A 44 -0.29 6.60 -0.87
C SER A 44 0.32 5.47 -0.05
N VAL A 45 0.35 4.25 -0.58
CA VAL A 45 1.03 3.13 0.10
C VAL A 45 2.50 3.50 0.35
N ALA A 46 3.20 3.89 -0.70
CA ALA A 46 4.62 4.25 -0.60
C ALA A 46 4.83 5.54 0.17
N ALA A 47 3.97 6.54 -0.07
CA ALA A 47 4.12 7.85 0.56
C ALA A 47 4.07 7.74 2.09
N ASN A 48 3.17 6.93 2.64
CA ASN A 48 3.07 6.75 4.08
C ASN A 48 4.30 6.05 4.66
N LEU A 49 4.82 5.05 3.96
CA LEU A 49 6.03 4.38 4.43
C LEU A 49 7.26 5.27 4.30
N GLU A 50 7.32 6.09 3.26
CA GLU A 50 8.43 7.04 3.12
C GLU A 50 8.45 8.04 4.28
N GLU A 51 7.30 8.52 4.72
CA GLU A 51 7.20 9.41 5.87
C GLU A 51 7.75 8.76 7.14
N SER A 52 7.69 7.43 7.25
CA SER A 52 8.18 6.72 8.42
C SER A 52 9.70 6.82 8.59
N ARG A 53 10.43 7.22 7.54
CA ARG A 53 11.88 7.43 7.62
C ARG A 53 12.29 8.62 8.49
N ALA A 54 11.36 9.49 8.85
CA ALA A 54 11.65 10.73 9.55
C ALA A 54 12.03 10.54 11.04
N GLY A 55 12.36 9.33 11.45
CA GLY A 55 12.84 9.07 12.81
C GLY A 55 11.75 9.05 13.87
N GLN A 56 10.57 8.70 13.49
CA GLN A 56 9.42 8.61 14.39
C GLN A 56 9.55 7.44 15.36
N SER A 57 8.74 7.46 16.41
CA SER A 57 8.65 6.35 17.35
C SER A 57 8.10 5.09 16.67
N ILE A 58 8.26 3.93 17.34
CA ILE A 58 7.67 2.68 16.84
C ILE A 58 6.16 2.83 16.68
N LYS A 59 5.52 3.52 17.63
CA LYS A 59 4.08 3.76 17.58
C LYS A 59 3.68 4.53 16.30
N ASP A 60 4.42 5.58 15.97
CA ASP A 60 4.16 6.36 14.75
C ASP A 60 4.42 5.53 13.50
N PHE A 61 5.47 4.70 13.52
CA PHE A 61 5.79 3.80 12.42
C PHE A 61 4.65 2.82 12.16
N ILE A 62 4.12 2.22 13.24
CA ILE A 62 2.97 1.31 13.14
C ILE A 62 1.77 2.03 12.54
N HIS A 63 1.50 3.26 12.99
CA HIS A 63 0.40 4.05 12.47
C HIS A 63 0.54 4.27 10.95
N LYS A 64 1.73 4.62 10.49
CA LYS A 64 2.00 4.79 9.06
C LYS A 64 1.83 3.49 8.28
N GLN A 65 2.25 2.37 8.86
CA GLN A 65 2.04 1.06 8.24
C GLN A 65 0.56 0.71 8.14
N GLU A 66 -0.23 1.04 9.16
CA GLU A 66 -1.67 0.78 9.14
C GLU A 66 -2.37 1.58 8.05
N ILE A 67 -1.98 2.83 7.86
CA ILE A 67 -2.51 3.65 6.76
C ILE A 67 -2.10 3.04 5.41
N ALA A 68 -0.83 2.66 5.28
CA ALA A 68 -0.34 2.03 4.05
C ALA A 68 -1.10 0.74 3.72
N LEU A 69 -1.40 -0.07 4.73
CA LEU A 69 -2.18 -1.30 4.55
C LEU A 69 -3.58 -1.00 4.06
N LYS A 70 -4.23 -0.02 4.65
CA LYS A 70 -5.56 0.43 4.21
C LYS A 70 -5.53 0.85 2.74
N GLU A 71 -4.54 1.64 2.37
CA GLU A 71 -4.41 2.13 0.99
C GLU A 71 -4.08 0.99 0.01
N ALA A 72 -3.30 -0.01 0.44
CA ALA A 72 -3.01 -1.18 -0.38
C ALA A 72 -4.27 -2.00 -0.65
N ARG A 73 -5.14 -2.14 0.36
CA ARG A 73 -6.43 -2.82 0.20
C ARG A 73 -7.35 -2.06 -0.76
N GLU A 74 -7.38 -0.74 -0.67
CA GLU A 74 -8.17 0.07 -1.59
C GLU A 74 -7.63 -0.07 -3.02
N THR A 75 -6.31 -0.06 -3.19
CA THR A 75 -5.67 -0.24 -4.49
C THR A 75 -6.05 -1.60 -5.09
N ARG A 76 -6.00 -2.66 -4.29
CA ARG A 76 -6.44 -3.99 -4.71
C ARG A 76 -7.88 -3.97 -5.21
N TYR A 77 -8.75 -3.25 -4.50
CA TYR A 77 -10.16 -3.13 -4.89
C TYR A 77 -10.29 -2.52 -6.29
N TRP A 78 -9.60 -1.42 -6.56
CA TRP A 78 -9.70 -0.78 -7.87
C TRP A 78 -9.15 -1.67 -8.99
N LEU A 79 -8.05 -2.38 -8.72
CA LEU A 79 -7.46 -3.31 -9.69
C LEU A 79 -8.42 -4.46 -10.01
N LYS A 80 -9.04 -5.02 -8.98
CA LYS A 80 -10.03 -6.09 -9.17
C LYS A 80 -11.23 -5.59 -9.95
N LEU A 81 -11.69 -4.38 -9.65
CA LEU A 81 -12.83 -3.79 -10.34
C LEU A 81 -12.54 -3.62 -11.84
N LEU A 82 -11.35 -3.15 -12.19
CA LEU A 82 -10.95 -3.01 -13.59
C LEU A 82 -11.00 -4.34 -14.33
N ILE A 83 -10.50 -5.41 -13.70
CA ILE A 83 -10.50 -6.75 -14.31
C ILE A 83 -11.92 -7.29 -14.44
N LYS A 84 -12.68 -7.29 -13.34
CA LYS A 84 -14.02 -7.89 -13.32
C LYS A 84 -15.01 -7.15 -14.21
N SER A 85 -14.82 -5.86 -14.39
CA SER A 85 -15.67 -5.06 -15.27
C SER A 85 -15.25 -5.19 -16.75
N GLU A 86 -14.19 -5.92 -17.01
CA GLU A 86 -13.66 -6.14 -18.38
C GLU A 86 -13.35 -4.82 -19.11
N LEU A 87 -12.98 -3.80 -18.33
CA LEU A 87 -12.62 -2.49 -18.90
C LEU A 87 -11.24 -2.47 -19.51
N ILE A 88 -10.33 -3.28 -18.95
CA ILE A 88 -8.94 -3.39 -19.38
C ILE A 88 -8.59 -4.87 -19.41
N GLU A 89 -7.73 -5.26 -20.35
CA GLU A 89 -7.27 -6.64 -20.45
C GLU A 89 -6.61 -7.09 -19.14
N GLU A 90 -7.02 -8.25 -18.64
CA GLU A 90 -6.54 -8.78 -17.37
C GLU A 90 -5.02 -8.84 -17.30
N GLN A 91 -4.37 -9.22 -18.39
CA GLN A 91 -2.90 -9.35 -18.44
C GLN A 91 -2.16 -8.05 -18.14
N LYS A 92 -2.79 -6.90 -18.35
CA LYS A 92 -2.19 -5.60 -18.05
C LYS A 92 -2.30 -5.24 -16.56
N ILE A 93 -3.26 -5.87 -15.86
CA ILE A 93 -3.59 -5.53 -14.46
C ILE A 93 -3.07 -6.61 -13.50
N LYS A 94 -3.14 -7.88 -13.90
CA LYS A 94 -2.86 -9.03 -13.03
C LYS A 94 -1.53 -8.94 -12.28
N PRO A 95 -0.40 -8.56 -12.91
CA PRO A 95 0.86 -8.46 -12.16
C PRO A 95 0.79 -7.45 -11.01
N LEU A 96 0.08 -6.33 -11.20
CA LEU A 96 -0.10 -5.35 -10.13
C LEU A 96 -1.06 -5.83 -9.07
N LEU A 97 -2.11 -6.54 -9.47
CA LEU A 97 -3.03 -7.14 -8.50
C LEU A 97 -2.27 -8.12 -7.60
N ASP A 98 -1.46 -9.00 -8.20
CA ASP A 98 -0.66 -9.96 -7.45
C ASP A 98 0.31 -9.25 -6.50
N GLU A 99 0.94 -8.18 -6.94
CA GLU A 99 1.84 -7.42 -6.08
C GLU A 99 1.09 -6.74 -4.94
N SER A 100 -0.11 -6.19 -5.20
CA SER A 100 -0.90 -5.59 -4.13
C SER A 100 -1.24 -6.62 -3.05
N GLU A 101 -1.54 -7.86 -3.44
CA GLU A 101 -1.85 -8.93 -2.50
C GLU A 101 -0.63 -9.31 -1.66
N GLU A 102 0.55 -9.35 -2.28
CA GLU A 102 1.79 -9.60 -1.54
C GLU A 102 2.09 -8.47 -0.55
N LEU A 103 1.93 -7.22 -0.98
CA LEU A 103 2.17 -6.07 -0.11
C LEU A 103 1.22 -6.06 1.09
N ILE A 104 -0.05 -6.42 0.87
CA ILE A 104 -1.02 -6.53 1.96
C ILE A 104 -0.54 -7.54 3.00
N LYS A 105 -0.10 -8.71 2.57
CA LYS A 105 0.41 -9.75 3.49
C LYS A 105 1.64 -9.27 4.25
N ILE A 106 2.59 -8.65 3.55
CA ILE A 106 3.83 -8.16 4.16
C ILE A 106 3.52 -7.07 5.19
N LEU A 107 2.68 -6.11 4.83
CA LEU A 107 2.31 -5.01 5.72
C LEU A 107 1.59 -5.53 6.96
N ALA A 108 0.63 -6.44 6.79
CA ALA A 108 -0.10 -7.02 7.92
C ALA A 108 0.85 -7.73 8.88
N LYS A 109 1.78 -8.52 8.36
CA LYS A 109 2.77 -9.23 9.18
C LYS A 109 3.72 -8.27 9.88
N SER A 110 4.18 -7.25 9.18
CA SER A 110 5.09 -6.25 9.73
C SER A 110 4.45 -5.47 10.87
N ILE A 111 3.17 -5.11 10.74
CA ILE A 111 2.43 -4.43 11.79
C ILE A 111 2.37 -5.30 13.05
N ILE A 112 2.04 -6.58 12.92
CA ILE A 112 1.98 -7.51 14.04
C ILE A 112 3.35 -7.60 14.73
N THR A 113 4.41 -7.75 13.94
CA THR A 113 5.77 -7.84 14.45
C THR A 113 6.16 -6.57 15.22
N ASN A 114 5.86 -5.42 14.67
CA ASN A 114 6.21 -4.14 15.31
C ASN A 114 5.38 -3.86 16.57
N LYS A 115 4.11 -4.30 16.60
CA LYS A 115 3.29 -4.15 17.80
C LYS A 115 3.86 -4.92 18.99
N LYS A 116 4.53 -6.04 18.75
CA LYS A 116 5.18 -6.82 19.81
C LYS A 116 6.35 -6.06 20.45
N LYS A 117 6.87 -5.05 19.78
CA LYS A 117 7.97 -4.22 20.31
C LYS A 117 7.48 -3.10 21.22
N LEU A 118 6.17 -2.87 21.28
CA LEU A 118 5.60 -1.87 22.17
C LEU A 118 5.51 -2.43 23.58
N PRO A 119 5.80 -1.61 24.64
CA PRO A 119 5.59 -2.04 26.01
C PRO A 119 4.08 -2.25 26.25
N ASN A 120 3.74 -3.34 26.96
CA ASN A 120 2.34 -3.56 27.31
C ASN A 120 1.97 -2.67 28.51
N LYS A 121 0.68 -2.64 28.87
CA LYS A 121 0.19 -1.80 29.97
C LYS A 121 0.82 -2.16 31.33
N GLU A 122 1.05 -3.46 31.57
CA GLU A 122 1.66 -3.93 32.80
C GLU A 122 3.11 -3.45 32.92
N ASP A 123 3.88 -3.52 31.82
CA ASP A 123 5.26 -3.03 31.80
C ASP A 123 5.32 -1.53 32.06
N LYS A 124 4.38 -0.75 31.52
CA LYS A 124 4.31 0.69 31.78
C LYS A 124 4.02 0.99 33.23
N ILE A 125 3.14 0.22 33.86
CA ILE A 125 2.81 0.39 35.28
C ILE A 125 4.02 0.06 36.14
N LYS A 126 4.75 -1.01 35.82
CA LYS A 126 5.95 -1.43 36.56
C LYS A 126 7.11 -0.44 36.44
N SER A 127 7.19 0.30 35.32
CA SER A 127 8.27 1.25 35.08
C SER A 127 8.02 2.63 35.71
N THR A 128 6.84 2.85 36.23
CA THR A 128 6.50 4.09 36.94
C THR A 128 6.51 3.87 38.44
#